data_7a4dda3c1b72560f8b8e92ca47880f62
#
_entry.id   7a4dda3c1b72560f8b8e92ca47880f62
#
_cell.length_a   1.000
_cell.length_b   1.000
_cell.length_c   1.000
_cell.angle_alpha   90.00
_cell.angle_beta   90.00
_cell.angle_gamma   90.00
#
_symmetry.space_group_name_H-M   'P 1'
#
loop_
_entity.id
_entity.type
_entity.pdbx_description
1 polymer ?
#
loop_
_entity_poly.entity_id
_entity_poly.type
_entity_poly.pdbx_seq_one_letter_code
_entity_poly.pdbx_strand_id
1 'polypeptide(L)'
;MSWHAQLQLDYSLEAGTTVARHTHNGPLRVLHSLYPEGPAVCHNVLIHPPGGLVGGDLLDIRVQAHAGAQALITTPGATRYYRSAGEAAVQRTHIALATDARLEWLPQETLCYNACLAENHLTLALEPGAELLGWDITALGLPLAGQPSAVHLRPSAHVKLPRPCFASAKYWPR
;
A
#
# COMPACT_ATOMS: atom_id res chain seq x y z
N MET A 1 3.25 -23.32 -4.37
CA MET A 1 3.55 -22.34 -5.43
C MET A 1 3.44 -20.96 -4.80
N SER A 2 4.48 -20.16 -4.87
CA SER A 2 4.48 -18.76 -4.46
C SER A 2 4.01 -17.85 -5.60
N TRP A 3 3.37 -16.73 -5.26
CA TRP A 3 2.94 -15.73 -6.22
C TRP A 3 3.98 -14.61 -6.32
N HIS A 4 4.26 -14.18 -7.54
CA HIS A 4 4.93 -12.91 -7.78
C HIS A 4 3.94 -12.01 -8.52
N ALA A 5 3.29 -11.11 -7.79
CA ALA A 5 2.30 -10.20 -8.32
C ALA A 5 2.88 -8.79 -8.42
N GLN A 6 2.61 -8.14 -9.53
CA GLN A 6 3.02 -6.76 -9.79
C GLN A 6 1.80 -5.91 -10.15
N LEU A 7 1.77 -4.70 -9.65
CA LEU A 7 0.81 -3.69 -10.02
C LEU A 7 1.54 -2.37 -10.22
N GLN A 8 1.33 -1.74 -11.37
CA GLN A 8 1.69 -0.35 -11.60
C GLN A 8 0.41 0.46 -11.80
N LEU A 9 0.32 1.60 -11.14
CA LEU A 9 -0.82 2.49 -11.16
C LEU A 9 -0.34 3.93 -11.34
N ASP A 10 -0.74 4.54 -12.45
CA ASP A 10 -0.34 5.88 -12.86
C ASP A 10 -1.55 6.81 -12.88
N TYR A 11 -1.45 7.95 -12.20
CA TYR A 11 -2.46 9.00 -12.18
C TYR A 11 -1.97 10.23 -12.93
N SER A 12 -2.77 10.72 -13.86
CA SER A 12 -2.50 11.96 -14.59
C SER A 12 -3.70 12.91 -14.55
N LEU A 13 -3.45 14.20 -14.42
CA LEU A 13 -4.49 15.23 -14.51
C LEU A 13 -4.70 15.60 -15.99
N GLU A 14 -5.87 15.31 -16.53
CA GLU A 14 -6.23 15.53 -17.94
C GLU A 14 -7.51 16.35 -18.02
N ALA A 15 -7.43 17.56 -18.52
CA ALA A 15 -8.56 18.48 -18.65
C ALA A 15 -9.43 18.59 -17.37
N GLY A 16 -8.77 18.67 -16.20
CA GLY A 16 -9.44 18.78 -14.90
C GLY A 16 -9.94 17.47 -14.30
N THR A 17 -9.69 16.34 -14.94
CA THR A 17 -10.03 15.01 -14.44
C THR A 17 -8.75 14.23 -14.12
N THR A 18 -8.67 13.64 -12.95
CA THR A 18 -7.59 12.69 -12.64
C THR A 18 -7.91 11.32 -13.23
N VAL A 19 -7.10 10.90 -14.19
CA VAL A 19 -7.28 9.62 -14.90
C VAL A 19 -6.28 8.59 -14.35
N ALA A 20 -6.79 7.42 -13.97
CA ALA A 20 -5.98 6.28 -13.55
C ALA A 20 -5.72 5.35 -14.73
N ARG A 21 -4.45 4.98 -14.94
CA ARG A 21 -4.02 3.92 -15.84
C ARG A 21 -3.25 2.89 -15.06
N HIS A 22 -3.46 1.61 -15.34
CA HIS A 22 -2.78 0.57 -14.60
C HIS A 22 -2.43 -0.64 -15.47
N THR A 23 -1.37 -1.30 -15.07
CA THR A 23 -0.99 -2.64 -15.56
C THR A 23 -0.74 -3.55 -14.37
N HIS A 24 -1.06 -4.81 -14.51
CA HIS A 24 -0.83 -5.78 -13.45
C HIS A 24 -0.52 -7.17 -14.01
N ASN A 25 0.17 -7.97 -13.23
CA ASN A 25 0.27 -9.41 -13.42
C ASN A 25 0.00 -10.15 -12.10
N GLY A 26 -0.13 -11.48 -12.18
CA GLY A 26 -0.49 -12.27 -11.01
C GLY A 26 -1.88 -11.92 -10.44
N PRO A 27 -2.10 -12.08 -9.13
CA PRO A 27 -3.44 -11.92 -8.53
C PRO A 27 -3.83 -10.48 -8.17
N LEU A 28 -2.93 -9.48 -8.24
CA LEU A 28 -3.31 -8.09 -7.93
C LEU A 28 -4.27 -7.52 -8.99
N ARG A 29 -5.28 -6.78 -8.56
CA ARG A 29 -6.26 -6.10 -9.41
C ARG A 29 -6.59 -4.71 -8.87
N VAL A 30 -7.07 -3.84 -9.77
CA VAL A 30 -7.68 -2.55 -9.46
C VAL A 30 -9.13 -2.61 -9.90
N LEU A 31 -10.05 -2.22 -9.02
CA LEU A 31 -11.45 -2.05 -9.38
C LEU A 31 -11.64 -0.80 -10.24
N HIS A 32 -12.83 -0.70 -10.82
CA HIS A 32 -13.22 0.47 -11.61
C HIS A 32 -12.99 1.77 -10.83
N SER A 33 -12.44 2.79 -11.50
CA SER A 33 -12.19 4.10 -10.88
C SER A 33 -13.51 4.78 -10.52
N LEU A 34 -13.57 5.36 -9.34
CA LEU A 34 -14.72 6.08 -8.80
C LEU A 34 -14.36 7.55 -8.58
N TYR A 35 -15.36 8.42 -8.64
CA TYR A 35 -15.19 9.87 -8.51
C TYR A 35 -16.24 10.48 -7.57
N PRO A 36 -16.35 10.04 -6.32
CA PRO A 36 -17.40 10.52 -5.41
C PRO A 36 -17.24 11.99 -5.02
N GLU A 37 -16.03 12.54 -5.15
CA GLU A 37 -15.69 13.94 -4.85
C GLU A 37 -15.61 14.80 -6.11
N GLY A 38 -16.04 14.27 -7.26
CA GLY A 38 -15.92 14.92 -8.56
C GLY A 38 -14.67 14.50 -9.34
N PRO A 39 -14.55 14.91 -10.60
CA PRO A 39 -13.57 14.38 -11.55
C PRO A 39 -12.11 14.62 -11.15
N ALA A 40 -11.84 15.62 -10.32
CA ALA A 40 -10.48 15.96 -9.91
C ALA A 40 -9.83 14.89 -9.02
N VAL A 41 -10.62 14.11 -8.24
CA VAL A 41 -10.12 13.12 -7.29
C VAL A 41 -10.53 11.72 -7.73
N CYS A 42 -9.54 10.90 -8.08
CA CYS A 42 -9.76 9.52 -8.54
C CYS A 42 -9.62 8.54 -7.36
N HIS A 43 -10.66 7.77 -7.08
CA HIS A 43 -10.65 6.71 -6.07
C HIS A 43 -10.47 5.35 -6.71
N ASN A 44 -9.51 4.58 -6.21
CA ASN A 44 -9.28 3.18 -6.61
C ASN A 44 -9.25 2.24 -5.41
N VAL A 45 -9.82 1.07 -5.61
CA VAL A 45 -9.78 -0.04 -4.66
C VAL A 45 -8.85 -1.12 -5.20
N LEU A 46 -7.78 -1.41 -4.46
CA LEU A 46 -6.85 -2.50 -4.78
C LEU A 46 -7.37 -3.80 -4.19
N ILE A 47 -7.35 -4.87 -4.98
CA ILE A 47 -7.75 -6.20 -4.53
C ILE A 47 -6.61 -7.20 -4.73
N HIS A 48 -6.44 -8.06 -3.73
CA HIS A 48 -5.67 -9.30 -3.81
C HIS A 48 -6.63 -10.47 -3.60
N PRO A 49 -7.25 -11.03 -4.67
CA PRO A 49 -8.29 -12.05 -4.56
C PRO A 49 -7.97 -13.26 -3.69
N PRO A 50 -6.71 -13.74 -3.59
CA PRO A 50 -6.36 -14.80 -2.63
C PRO A 50 -6.60 -14.44 -1.16
N GLY A 51 -6.76 -13.14 -0.85
CA GLY A 51 -7.14 -12.66 0.48
C GLY A 51 -6.03 -12.72 1.54
N GLY A 52 -4.84 -13.21 1.20
CA GLY A 52 -3.70 -13.25 2.10
C GLY A 52 -2.44 -13.79 1.42
N LEU A 53 -1.31 -13.66 2.10
CA LEU A 53 0.02 -14.03 1.64
C LEU A 53 0.53 -15.23 2.45
N VAL A 54 1.20 -16.13 1.76
CA VAL A 54 1.94 -17.26 2.35
C VAL A 54 3.43 -17.11 2.07
N GLY A 55 4.26 -17.87 2.77
CA GLY A 55 5.72 -17.82 2.58
C GLY A 55 6.13 -17.95 1.12
N GLY A 56 7.02 -17.08 0.66
CA GLY A 56 7.48 -16.96 -0.73
C GLY A 56 6.65 -16.06 -1.63
N ASP A 57 5.46 -15.60 -1.20
CA ASP A 57 4.69 -14.63 -1.97
C ASP A 57 5.35 -13.25 -1.99
N LEU A 58 5.34 -12.61 -3.15
CA LEU A 58 5.81 -11.24 -3.34
C LEU A 58 4.75 -10.41 -4.04
N LEU A 59 4.32 -9.32 -3.39
CA LEU A 59 3.51 -8.27 -3.99
C LEU A 59 4.38 -7.02 -4.20
N ASP A 60 4.50 -6.56 -5.45
CA ASP A 60 5.21 -5.32 -5.83
C ASP A 60 4.18 -4.33 -6.37
N ILE A 61 3.92 -3.27 -5.61
CA ILE A 61 2.93 -2.23 -5.91
C ILE A 61 3.68 -0.92 -6.18
N ARG A 62 3.47 -0.34 -7.35
CA ARG A 62 4.03 0.95 -7.74
C ARG A 62 2.93 1.93 -8.06
N VAL A 63 2.99 3.08 -7.43
CA VAL A 63 2.05 4.18 -7.62
C VAL A 63 2.82 5.41 -8.04
N GLN A 64 2.43 5.99 -9.15
CA GLN A 64 2.94 7.26 -9.65
C GLN A 64 1.78 8.25 -9.78
N ALA A 65 1.82 9.37 -9.05
CA ALA A 65 0.93 10.49 -9.31
C ALA A 65 1.73 11.60 -10.01
N HIS A 66 1.34 11.92 -11.23
CA HIS A 66 1.92 13.01 -12.01
C HIS A 66 1.45 14.36 -11.49
N ALA A 67 2.10 15.44 -11.96
CA ALA A 67 1.87 16.80 -11.46
C ALA A 67 0.38 17.17 -11.39
N GLY A 68 -0.07 17.64 -10.23
CA GLY A 68 -1.43 18.07 -9.94
C GLY A 68 -2.49 16.96 -9.87
N ALA A 69 -2.15 15.70 -10.12
CA ALA A 69 -3.10 14.59 -10.01
C ALA A 69 -3.48 14.34 -8.55
N GLN A 70 -4.75 14.01 -8.29
CA GLN A 70 -5.26 13.74 -6.95
C GLN A 70 -5.95 12.37 -6.92
N ALA A 71 -5.56 11.54 -5.97
CA ALA A 71 -6.10 10.20 -5.87
C ALA A 71 -6.26 9.70 -4.43
N LEU A 72 -7.17 8.75 -4.24
CA LEU A 72 -7.31 7.93 -3.05
C LEU A 72 -7.17 6.46 -3.42
N ILE A 73 -6.37 5.73 -2.67
CA ILE A 73 -6.21 4.29 -2.81
C ILE A 73 -6.53 3.62 -1.48
N THR A 74 -7.39 2.61 -1.54
CA THR A 74 -7.76 1.77 -0.40
C THR A 74 -7.84 0.29 -0.79
N THR A 75 -8.09 -0.58 0.18
CA THR A 75 -8.38 -2.01 -0.02
C THR A 75 -9.75 -2.35 0.57
N PRO A 76 -10.47 -3.36 0.04
CA PRO A 76 -11.83 -3.69 0.50
C PRO A 76 -11.84 -4.44 1.83
N GLY A 77 -10.69 -4.87 2.31
CA GLY A 77 -10.53 -5.61 3.55
C GLY A 77 -9.07 -5.79 3.93
N ALA A 78 -8.85 -6.38 5.10
CA ALA A 78 -7.54 -6.62 5.67
C ALA A 78 -6.67 -7.54 4.80
N THR A 79 -5.40 -7.18 4.66
CA THR A 79 -4.36 -8.09 4.16
C THR A 79 -3.98 -9.08 5.27
N ARG A 80 -3.78 -10.35 4.93
CA ARG A 80 -3.43 -11.38 5.91
C ARG A 80 -2.10 -12.01 5.56
N TYR A 81 -1.21 -12.10 6.56
CA TYR A 81 0.00 -12.91 6.47
C TYR A 81 -0.21 -14.21 7.23
N TYR A 82 -0.24 -15.32 6.49
CA TYR A 82 -0.43 -16.64 7.07
C TYR A 82 0.88 -17.23 7.59
N ARG A 83 0.76 -18.32 8.35
CA ARG A 83 1.90 -19.08 8.85
C ARG A 83 2.86 -19.43 7.71
N SER A 84 4.15 -19.18 7.92
CA SER A 84 5.21 -19.57 6.99
C SER A 84 5.84 -20.91 7.33
N ALA A 85 6.29 -21.62 6.30
CA ALA A 85 7.08 -22.84 6.41
C ALA A 85 8.61 -22.57 6.30
N GLY A 86 9.04 -21.30 6.35
CA GLY A 86 10.46 -20.92 6.33
C GLY A 86 10.80 -19.75 5.40
N GLU A 87 9.94 -19.42 4.44
CA GLU A 87 10.14 -18.27 3.56
C GLU A 87 9.30 -17.08 4.02
N ALA A 88 9.81 -15.87 3.83
CA ALA A 88 9.04 -14.66 4.10
C ALA A 88 8.00 -14.41 3.00
N ALA A 89 6.84 -13.88 3.40
CA ALA A 89 5.90 -13.26 2.49
C ALA A 89 6.19 -11.76 2.47
N VAL A 90 6.31 -11.16 1.28
CA VAL A 90 6.84 -9.81 1.12
C VAL A 90 5.83 -8.94 0.38
N GLN A 91 5.54 -7.76 0.91
CA GLN A 91 4.87 -6.69 0.18
C GLN A 91 5.83 -5.50 0.05
N ARG A 92 5.98 -4.99 -1.17
CA ARG A 92 6.72 -3.77 -1.46
C ARG A 92 5.80 -2.76 -2.11
N THR A 93 5.70 -1.59 -1.52
CA THR A 93 4.91 -0.49 -2.04
C THR A 93 5.81 0.71 -2.29
N HIS A 94 5.84 1.19 -3.52
CA HIS A 94 6.58 2.37 -3.92
C HIS A 94 5.59 3.43 -4.39
N ILE A 95 5.60 4.59 -3.75
CA ILE A 95 4.74 5.72 -4.09
C ILE A 95 5.62 6.90 -4.46
N ALA A 96 5.43 7.43 -5.66
CA ALA A 96 6.10 8.63 -6.11
C ALA A 96 5.05 9.70 -6.49
N LEU A 97 5.18 10.88 -5.89
CA LEU A 97 4.30 12.02 -6.12
C LEU A 97 5.10 13.15 -6.76
N ALA A 98 4.70 13.54 -7.97
CA ALA A 98 5.25 14.69 -8.65
C ALA A 98 4.72 16.00 -8.04
N THR A 99 5.24 17.13 -8.52
CA THR A 99 4.90 18.47 -8.04
C THR A 99 3.39 18.67 -7.92
N ASP A 100 2.93 19.17 -6.75
CA ASP A 100 1.53 19.46 -6.43
C ASP A 100 0.56 18.28 -6.57
N ALA A 101 1.07 17.05 -6.69
CA ALA A 101 0.24 15.85 -6.64
C ALA A 101 -0.21 15.55 -5.22
N ARG A 102 -1.42 14.99 -5.08
CA ARG A 102 -1.98 14.59 -3.79
C ARG A 102 -2.40 13.13 -3.83
N LEU A 103 -2.03 12.37 -2.79
CA LEU A 103 -2.44 10.99 -2.64
C LEU A 103 -2.89 10.70 -1.21
N GLU A 104 -4.01 10.00 -1.09
CA GLU A 104 -4.45 9.36 0.13
C GLU A 104 -4.21 7.83 0.01
N TRP A 105 -3.29 7.29 0.82
CA TRP A 105 -2.97 5.87 0.90
C TRP A 105 -3.60 5.28 2.15
N LEU A 106 -4.78 4.70 2.02
CA LEU A 106 -5.65 4.30 3.13
C LEU A 106 -6.02 2.80 3.06
N PRO A 107 -5.05 1.87 3.02
CA PRO A 107 -5.36 0.44 3.05
C PRO A 107 -6.04 0.06 4.37
N GLN A 108 -6.83 -1.01 4.36
CA GLN A 108 -7.28 -1.65 5.58
C GLN A 108 -6.07 -2.27 6.31
N GLU A 109 -6.29 -2.73 7.52
CA GLU A 109 -5.24 -3.29 8.38
C GLU A 109 -4.56 -4.53 7.77
N THR A 110 -3.34 -4.77 8.24
CA THR A 110 -2.58 -5.99 7.99
C THR A 110 -2.68 -6.91 9.20
N LEU A 111 -3.19 -8.12 9.02
CA LEU A 111 -3.30 -9.13 10.07
C LEU A 111 -2.15 -10.12 9.96
N CYS A 112 -1.28 -10.13 10.95
CA CYS A 112 -0.16 -11.07 11.04
C CYS A 112 -0.54 -12.26 11.92
N TYR A 113 -0.82 -13.41 11.30
CA TYR A 113 -1.15 -14.63 12.04
C TYR A 113 0.07 -15.27 12.71
N ASN A 114 -0.20 -16.14 13.68
CA ASN A 114 0.86 -16.84 14.40
C ASN A 114 1.82 -17.59 13.47
N ALA A 115 3.12 -17.47 13.74
CA ALA A 115 4.22 -18.04 12.97
C ALA A 115 4.30 -17.55 11.50
N CYS A 116 3.75 -16.36 11.17
CA CYS A 116 4.06 -15.74 9.90
C CYS A 116 5.48 -15.18 9.90
N LEU A 117 6.10 -15.18 8.72
CA LEU A 117 7.30 -14.41 8.40
C LEU A 117 6.88 -13.37 7.37
N ALA A 118 6.74 -12.12 7.81
CA ALA A 118 6.17 -11.04 7.01
C ALA A 118 7.16 -9.88 6.85
N GLU A 119 7.26 -9.37 5.63
CA GLU A 119 8.00 -8.15 5.35
C GLU A 119 7.07 -7.16 4.63
N ASN A 120 6.93 -5.96 5.16
CA ASN A 120 6.16 -4.88 4.55
C ASN A 120 7.05 -3.65 4.38
N HIS A 121 7.31 -3.29 3.13
CA HIS A 121 8.20 -2.18 2.78
C HIS A 121 7.41 -1.08 2.08
N LEU A 122 7.44 0.13 2.63
CA LEU A 122 6.86 1.32 2.03
C LEU A 122 7.95 2.32 1.69
N THR A 123 8.04 2.71 0.43
CA THR A 123 8.95 3.75 -0.05
C THR A 123 8.16 4.91 -0.62
N LEU A 124 8.40 6.10 -0.12
CA LEU A 124 7.73 7.33 -0.51
C LEU A 124 8.75 8.29 -1.12
N ALA A 125 8.44 8.84 -2.29
CA ALA A 125 9.20 9.91 -2.93
C ALA A 125 8.25 11.05 -3.28
N LEU A 126 8.47 12.23 -2.68
CA LEU A 126 7.61 13.38 -2.84
C LEU A 126 8.42 14.53 -3.44
N GLU A 127 7.87 15.17 -4.48
CA GLU A 127 8.39 16.41 -5.05
C GLU A 127 7.82 17.65 -4.33
N PRO A 128 8.33 18.87 -4.60
CA PRO A 128 7.82 20.08 -4.00
C PRO A 128 6.31 20.26 -4.19
N GLY A 129 5.58 20.65 -3.13
CA GLY A 129 4.13 20.83 -3.16
C GLY A 129 3.31 19.54 -3.11
N ALA A 130 3.95 18.37 -3.23
CA ALA A 130 3.23 17.10 -3.12
C ALA A 130 2.72 16.86 -1.70
N GLU A 131 1.50 16.34 -1.60
CA GLU A 131 0.84 16.01 -0.32
C GLU A 131 0.51 14.52 -0.25
N LEU A 132 0.84 13.89 0.88
CA LEU A 132 0.48 12.50 1.19
C LEU A 132 -0.19 12.41 2.55
N LEU A 133 -1.38 11.82 2.58
CA LEU A 133 -1.99 11.27 3.78
C LEU A 133 -1.96 9.74 3.70
N GLY A 134 -1.44 9.06 4.70
CA GLY A 134 -1.41 7.60 4.66
C GLY A 134 -1.20 6.97 6.01
N TRP A 135 -1.53 5.69 6.10
CA TRP A 135 -1.27 4.85 7.26
C TRP A 135 -0.89 3.42 6.86
N ASP A 136 -0.30 2.73 7.82
CA ASP A 136 -0.07 1.29 7.81
C ASP A 136 -0.43 0.76 9.20
N ILE A 137 -1.53 0.05 9.30
CA ILE A 137 -2.06 -0.48 10.56
C ILE A 137 -1.79 -1.98 10.59
N THR A 138 -1.01 -2.43 11.56
CA THR A 138 -0.70 -3.86 11.71
C THR A 138 -1.27 -4.41 13.01
N ALA A 139 -2.04 -5.49 12.91
CA ALA A 139 -2.53 -6.28 14.03
C ALA A 139 -1.71 -7.58 14.16
N LEU A 140 -1.14 -7.80 15.34
CA LEU A 140 -0.26 -8.93 15.62
C LEU A 140 -1.04 -10.04 16.33
N GLY A 141 -1.12 -11.21 15.70
CA GLY A 141 -1.74 -12.41 16.26
C GLY A 141 -3.27 -12.36 16.30
N LEU A 142 -3.82 -13.40 16.95
CA LEU A 142 -5.24 -13.49 17.29
C LEU A 142 -5.36 -13.46 18.81
N PRO A 143 -5.78 -12.34 19.43
CA PRO A 143 -5.79 -12.18 20.89
C PRO A 143 -6.60 -13.26 21.64
N LEU A 144 -7.59 -13.84 20.99
CA LEU A 144 -8.46 -14.87 21.57
C LEU A 144 -7.92 -16.30 21.46
N ALA A 145 -6.77 -16.51 20.80
CA ALA A 145 -6.20 -17.85 20.63
C ALA A 145 -5.43 -18.37 21.86
N GLY A 146 -5.28 -17.57 22.90
CA GLY A 146 -4.71 -17.99 24.20
C GLY A 146 -3.23 -18.40 24.17
N GLN A 147 -2.55 -18.23 23.05
CA GLN A 147 -1.13 -18.56 22.91
C GLN A 147 -0.31 -17.32 22.50
N PRO A 148 0.92 -17.16 23.03
CA PRO A 148 1.81 -16.09 22.58
C PRO A 148 2.11 -16.26 21.09
N SER A 149 1.80 -15.24 20.31
CA SER A 149 2.06 -15.26 18.86
C SER A 149 3.54 -15.07 18.59
N ALA A 150 4.20 -16.05 17.99
CA ALA A 150 5.50 -15.88 17.39
C ALA A 150 5.33 -15.22 16.01
N VAL A 151 5.23 -13.89 15.98
CA VAL A 151 5.12 -13.11 14.74
C VAL A 151 6.48 -12.49 14.44
N HIS A 152 7.02 -12.77 13.25
CA HIS A 152 8.20 -12.10 12.74
C HIS A 152 7.75 -11.11 11.65
N LEU A 153 7.60 -9.86 12.02
CA LEU A 153 7.27 -8.76 11.09
C LEU A 153 8.47 -7.84 10.96
N ARG A 154 8.85 -7.54 9.72
CA ARG A 154 9.86 -6.52 9.39
C ARG A 154 9.18 -5.38 8.62
N PRO A 155 8.64 -4.39 9.30
CA PRO A 155 8.15 -3.18 8.63
C PRO A 155 9.34 -2.27 8.30
N SER A 156 9.30 -1.63 7.17
CA SER A 156 10.21 -0.52 6.86
C SER A 156 9.48 0.57 6.09
N ALA A 157 9.72 1.82 6.46
CA ALA A 157 9.22 2.97 5.73
C ALA A 157 10.40 3.91 5.42
N HIS A 158 10.57 4.23 4.15
CA HIS A 158 11.57 5.17 3.67
C HIS A 158 10.87 6.35 3.00
N VAL A 159 11.14 7.57 3.49
CA VAL A 159 10.56 8.79 2.93
C VAL A 159 11.67 9.65 2.36
N LYS A 160 11.60 9.93 1.05
CA LYS A 160 12.48 10.87 0.35
C LYS A 160 11.72 12.16 0.09
N LEU A 161 12.16 13.23 0.74
CA LEU A 161 11.56 14.56 0.59
C LEU A 161 12.53 15.50 -0.13
N PRO A 162 12.03 16.46 -0.93
CA PRO A 162 12.84 17.57 -1.41
C PRO A 162 13.28 18.46 -0.24
N ARG A 163 14.41 19.14 -0.34
CA ARG A 163 14.85 20.11 0.68
C ARG A 163 14.35 21.51 0.32
N PRO A 164 13.79 22.31 1.29
CA PRO A 164 13.43 21.96 2.68
C PRO A 164 11.96 21.48 2.77
N CYS A 165 11.71 20.37 3.42
CA CYS A 165 10.36 19.91 3.71
C CYS A 165 10.24 19.45 5.16
N PHE A 166 9.10 19.74 5.79
CA PHE A 166 8.75 19.22 7.09
C PHE A 166 7.91 17.95 6.91
N ALA A 167 8.43 16.80 7.33
CA ALA A 167 7.65 15.60 7.49
C ALA A 167 7.44 15.32 8.97
N SER A 168 6.20 15.09 9.38
CA SER A 168 5.92 14.52 10.70
C SER A 168 5.45 13.08 10.52
N ALA A 169 6.26 12.12 10.92
CA ALA A 169 5.81 10.74 11.09
C ALA A 169 5.48 10.53 12.56
N LYS A 170 4.25 10.10 12.87
CA LYS A 170 3.89 9.68 14.22
C LYS A 170 3.84 8.16 14.24
N TYR A 171 4.74 7.56 15.01
CA TYR A 171 4.70 6.14 15.33
C TYR A 171 3.93 5.97 16.64
N TRP A 172 2.91 5.11 16.64
CA TRP A 172 2.14 4.73 17.82
C TRP A 172 2.47 3.29 18.20
N PRO A 173 3.42 3.05 19.11
CA PRO A 173 3.60 1.70 19.67
C PRO A 173 2.46 1.40 20.62
N ARG A 174 1.80 0.28 20.43
CA ARG A 174 0.99 -0.40 21.43
C ARG A 174 1.61 -1.72 21.82
#